data_c64f1326feba72a4e2ecc98b74e381f5
#
_entry.id   c64f1326feba72a4e2ecc98b74e381f5
#
_cell.length_a   1.000
_cell.length_b   1.000
_cell.length_c   1.000
_cell.angle_alpha   90.00
_cell.angle_beta   90.00
_cell.angle_gamma   90.00
#
_symmetry.space_group_name_H-M   'P 1'
#
loop_
_entity.id
_entity.type
_entity.pdbx_description
1 polymer ?
#
loop_
_entity_poly.entity_id
_entity_poly.type
_entity_poly.pdbx_seq_one_letter_code
_entity_poly.pdbx_strand_id
1 'polypeptide(L)'
;IVIPLAIYAMPAGYLARIQSLSILSAGAKAQDESLGRRASYIVVGSQIIREHPLLGSGPGTFPLHYATTGYAKAFSANRKIGDLYRRAHNTYLEIFSELGIPAGLLFVGMLLQGFYNLIRARRAWLQRQQWQQAGLITHLGMSFVSLTLFLMFLSAPNLKYLWIMLALTCVLRLKAEQAPLTEATA
;
A
#
# COMPACT_ATOMS: atom_id res chain seq x y z
N ILE A 1 2.86 -9.79 28.55
CA ILE A 1 3.85 -10.89 28.67
C ILE A 1 4.40 -11.30 27.31
N VAL A 2 3.62 -11.31 26.22
CA VAL A 2 4.06 -11.73 24.86
C VAL A 2 5.05 -10.74 24.23
N ILE A 3 4.87 -9.43 24.44
CA ILE A 3 5.69 -8.38 23.82
C ILE A 3 7.16 -8.40 24.33
N PRO A 4 7.45 -8.49 25.65
CA PRO A 4 8.84 -8.59 26.13
C PRO A 4 9.54 -9.86 25.66
N LEU A 5 8.82 -10.98 25.55
CA LEU A 5 9.38 -12.25 25.07
C LEU A 5 9.75 -12.18 23.59
N ALA A 6 8.93 -11.52 22.77
CA ALA A 6 9.21 -11.30 21.35
C ALA A 6 10.44 -10.41 21.13
N ILE A 7 10.65 -9.39 21.98
CA ILE A 7 11.84 -8.52 21.92
C ILE A 7 13.11 -9.30 22.33
N TYR A 8 13.02 -10.17 23.33
CA TYR A 8 14.16 -10.98 23.78
C TYR A 8 14.58 -12.04 22.75
N ALA A 9 13.63 -12.57 21.99
CA ALA A 9 13.88 -13.57 20.94
C ALA A 9 14.31 -12.95 19.58
N MET A 10 14.36 -11.62 19.46
CA MET A 10 14.76 -10.97 18.21
C MET A 10 16.27 -11.10 17.96
N PRO A 11 16.69 -11.50 16.75
CA PRO A 11 18.10 -11.49 16.36
C PRO A 11 18.70 -10.08 16.50
N ALA A 12 19.94 -9.98 16.96
CA ALA A 12 20.63 -8.70 17.22
C ALA A 12 20.60 -7.72 16.03
N GLY A 13 20.60 -8.24 14.78
CA GLY A 13 20.44 -7.44 13.57
C GLY A 13 19.07 -6.74 13.43
N TYR A 14 18.02 -7.24 14.08
CA TYR A 14 16.71 -6.59 14.10
C TYR A 14 16.66 -5.39 15.03
N LEU A 15 17.28 -5.52 16.22
CA LEU A 15 17.38 -4.41 17.19
C LEU A 15 18.21 -3.26 16.62
N ALA A 16 19.33 -3.55 15.94
CA ALA A 16 20.12 -2.55 15.23
C ALA A 16 19.31 -1.81 14.15
N ARG A 17 18.42 -2.50 13.42
CA ARG A 17 17.53 -1.88 12.43
C ARG A 17 16.46 -1.01 13.07
N ILE A 18 15.90 -1.39 14.21
CA ILE A 18 14.93 -0.56 14.95
C ILE A 18 15.62 0.69 15.49
N GLN A 19 16.85 0.56 15.99
CA GLN A 19 17.64 1.70 16.46
C GLN A 19 18.02 2.64 15.30
N SER A 20 18.31 2.11 14.11
CA SER A 20 18.58 2.96 12.92
C SER A 20 17.37 3.80 12.49
N LEU A 21 16.14 3.35 12.78
CA LEU A 21 14.92 4.15 12.52
C LEU A 21 14.82 5.38 13.42
N SER A 22 15.32 5.32 14.66
CA SER A 22 15.36 6.47 15.58
C SER A 22 16.37 7.54 15.14
N ILE A 23 17.39 7.15 14.39
CA ILE A 23 18.43 8.05 13.84
C ILE A 23 17.90 8.88 12.67
N LEU A 24 16.85 8.43 11.96
CA LEU A 24 16.20 9.20 10.90
C LEU A 24 15.57 10.51 11.40
N SER A 25 15.17 10.57 12.66
CA SER A 25 14.66 11.80 13.30
C SER A 25 15.77 12.81 13.65
N ALA A 26 17.04 12.41 13.62
CA ALA A 26 18.18 13.19 14.07
C ALA A 26 19.10 13.69 12.92
N GLY A 27 18.70 13.57 11.64
CA GLY A 27 19.49 14.05 10.50
C GLY A 27 20.80 13.29 10.24
N ALA A 28 21.01 12.13 10.88
CA ALA A 28 22.18 11.29 10.64
C ALA A 28 22.06 10.57 9.28
N LYS A 29 23.18 10.45 8.55
CA LYS A 29 23.27 9.68 7.31
C LYS A 29 22.70 8.30 7.52
N ALA A 30 21.69 7.93 6.75
CA ALA A 30 21.08 6.59 6.79
C ALA A 30 22.18 5.54 6.59
N GLN A 31 22.58 4.86 7.67
CA GLN A 31 23.57 3.78 7.64
C GLN A 31 23.00 2.53 6.96
N ASP A 32 21.68 2.44 6.81
CA ASP A 32 21.01 1.35 6.11
C ASP A 32 20.81 1.70 4.63
N GLU A 33 21.61 1.07 3.77
CA GLU A 33 21.54 1.20 2.31
C GLU A 33 20.11 0.97 1.77
N SER A 34 19.34 0.10 2.43
CA SER A 34 17.95 -0.20 2.07
C SER A 34 17.02 1.00 2.26
N LEU A 35 17.19 1.75 3.35
CA LEU A 35 16.41 2.96 3.63
C LEU A 35 16.79 4.10 2.69
N GLY A 36 18.09 4.31 2.46
CA GLY A 36 18.59 5.30 1.51
C GLY A 36 18.06 5.05 0.09
N ARG A 37 18.02 3.78 -0.31
CA ARG A 37 17.47 3.36 -1.59
C ARG A 37 15.98 3.65 -1.71
N ARG A 38 15.18 3.35 -0.68
CA ARG A 38 13.73 3.67 -0.68
C ARG A 38 13.48 5.18 -0.71
N ALA A 39 14.28 5.95 0.01
CA ALA A 39 14.22 7.41 -0.05
C ALA A 39 14.50 7.92 -1.47
N SER A 40 15.47 7.35 -2.18
CA SER A 40 15.76 7.72 -3.56
C SER A 40 14.60 7.45 -4.53
N TYR A 41 13.81 6.39 -4.30
CA TYR A 41 12.60 6.14 -5.10
C TYR A 41 11.56 7.24 -4.93
N ILE A 42 11.38 7.75 -3.70
CA ILE A 42 10.46 8.84 -3.42
C ILE A 42 10.92 10.12 -4.14
N VAL A 43 12.20 10.42 -4.09
CA VAL A 43 12.77 11.61 -4.77
C VAL A 43 12.56 11.51 -6.27
N VAL A 44 12.94 10.39 -6.90
CA VAL A 44 12.78 10.19 -8.35
C VAL A 44 11.30 10.19 -8.75
N GLY A 45 10.44 9.49 -8.02
CA GLY A 45 9.00 9.48 -8.29
C GLY A 45 8.37 10.86 -8.16
N SER A 46 8.78 11.66 -7.17
CA SER A 46 8.32 13.04 -7.00
C SER A 46 8.77 13.95 -8.16
N GLN A 47 9.97 13.72 -8.69
CA GLN A 47 10.46 14.43 -9.85
C GLN A 47 9.62 14.09 -11.09
N ILE A 48 9.38 12.82 -11.36
CA ILE A 48 8.54 12.37 -12.48
C ILE A 48 7.14 12.99 -12.40
N ILE A 49 6.52 13.00 -11.20
CA ILE A 49 5.20 13.61 -11.00
C ILE A 49 5.19 15.10 -11.32
N ARG A 50 6.28 15.84 -10.98
CA ARG A 50 6.40 17.27 -11.30
C ARG A 50 6.59 17.52 -12.79
N GLU A 51 7.35 16.67 -13.48
CA GLU A 51 7.62 16.78 -14.91
C GLU A 51 6.40 16.35 -15.75
N HIS A 52 5.63 15.36 -15.29
CA HIS A 52 4.49 14.78 -16.01
C HIS A 52 3.22 14.69 -15.14
N PRO A 53 2.65 15.82 -14.64
CA PRO A 53 1.61 15.78 -13.61
C PRO A 53 0.27 15.21 -14.08
N LEU A 54 -0.08 15.36 -15.37
CA LEU A 54 -1.41 14.99 -15.86
C LEU A 54 -1.50 13.53 -16.34
N LEU A 55 -0.58 13.09 -17.17
CA LEU A 55 -0.62 11.77 -17.80
C LEU A 55 0.45 10.82 -17.26
N GLY A 56 1.35 11.31 -16.39
CA GLY A 56 2.49 10.54 -15.94
C GLY A 56 3.53 10.32 -17.04
N SER A 57 4.54 9.52 -16.74
CA SER A 57 5.62 9.20 -17.68
C SER A 57 5.31 7.99 -18.57
N GLY A 58 4.21 7.30 -18.32
CA GLY A 58 3.79 6.07 -19.01
C GLY A 58 3.87 4.83 -18.12
N PRO A 59 2.98 3.84 -18.35
CA PRO A 59 2.96 2.62 -17.56
C PRO A 59 4.28 1.85 -17.64
N GLY A 60 4.83 1.44 -16.48
CA GLY A 60 6.04 0.64 -16.41
C GLY A 60 7.34 1.41 -16.67
N THR A 61 7.31 2.75 -16.74
CA THR A 61 8.48 3.57 -17.09
C THR A 61 9.31 3.99 -15.87
N PHE A 62 8.81 3.85 -14.66
CA PHE A 62 9.55 4.21 -13.45
C PHE A 62 10.97 3.58 -13.41
N PRO A 63 11.17 2.28 -13.70
CA PRO A 63 12.51 1.69 -13.72
C PRO A 63 13.45 2.34 -14.73
N LEU A 64 12.94 2.78 -15.87
CA LEU A 64 13.73 3.48 -16.90
C LEU A 64 14.22 4.84 -16.38
N HIS A 65 13.29 5.63 -15.82
CA HIS A 65 13.65 6.92 -15.22
C HIS A 65 14.63 6.73 -14.06
N TYR A 66 14.41 5.74 -13.19
CA TYR A 66 15.32 5.48 -12.08
C TYR A 66 16.72 5.11 -12.56
N ALA A 67 16.84 4.25 -13.58
CA ALA A 67 18.13 3.79 -14.12
C ALA A 67 19.02 4.92 -14.67
N THR A 68 18.44 6.03 -15.12
CA THR A 68 19.19 7.19 -15.62
C THR A 68 19.73 8.09 -14.51
N THR A 69 19.27 7.91 -13.26
CA THR A 69 19.66 8.75 -12.12
C THR A 69 21.02 8.35 -11.53
N GLY A 70 21.66 9.31 -10.85
CA GLY A 70 22.85 9.03 -10.03
C GLY A 70 22.58 8.06 -8.88
N TYR A 71 21.33 7.99 -8.38
CA TYR A 71 20.94 7.05 -7.32
C TYR A 71 21.04 5.60 -7.76
N ALA A 72 20.61 5.27 -8.99
CA ALA A 72 20.74 3.91 -9.52
C ALA A 72 22.21 3.46 -9.51
N LYS A 73 23.13 4.32 -9.91
CA LYS A 73 24.58 4.05 -9.91
C LYS A 73 25.14 3.93 -8.49
N ALA A 74 24.71 4.79 -7.58
CA ALA A 74 25.19 4.82 -6.19
C ALA A 74 24.79 3.57 -5.39
N PHE A 75 23.56 3.04 -5.65
CA PHE A 75 23.01 1.88 -4.92
C PHE A 75 23.15 0.55 -5.66
N SER A 76 23.87 0.50 -6.78
CA SER A 76 24.14 -0.75 -7.52
C SER A 76 25.57 -1.24 -7.25
N ALA A 77 25.71 -2.07 -6.22
CA ALA A 77 27.00 -2.54 -5.73
C ALA A 77 27.85 -3.23 -6.82
N ASN A 78 27.25 -3.99 -7.72
CA ASN A 78 27.94 -4.79 -8.73
C ASN A 78 27.72 -4.31 -10.17
N ARG A 79 27.09 -3.14 -10.37
CA ARG A 79 26.82 -2.54 -11.69
C ARG A 79 26.26 -3.50 -12.75
N LYS A 80 25.56 -4.57 -12.32
CA LYS A 80 24.80 -5.39 -13.26
C LYS A 80 23.68 -4.55 -13.84
N ILE A 81 23.45 -4.60 -15.13
CA ILE A 81 22.44 -3.80 -15.83
C ILE A 81 21.07 -3.97 -15.19
N GLY A 82 20.70 -5.21 -14.77
CA GLY A 82 19.43 -5.46 -14.08
C GLY A 82 19.27 -4.78 -12.73
N ASP A 83 20.36 -4.43 -12.04
CA ASP A 83 20.32 -3.74 -10.75
C ASP A 83 20.03 -2.24 -10.88
N LEU A 84 20.16 -1.67 -12.07
CA LEU A 84 19.84 -0.28 -12.36
C LEU A 84 18.33 -0.08 -12.53
N TYR A 85 17.62 -1.06 -13.09
CA TYR A 85 16.18 -0.99 -13.38
C TYR A 85 15.37 -1.48 -12.19
N ARG A 86 15.08 -0.57 -11.26
CA ARG A 86 14.36 -0.89 -10.03
C ARG A 86 13.00 -0.24 -10.01
N ARG A 87 12.01 -1.00 -9.56
CA ARG A 87 10.67 -0.48 -9.28
C ARG A 87 10.66 0.34 -7.99
N ALA A 88 9.64 1.18 -7.82
CA ALA A 88 9.53 2.08 -6.67
C ALA A 88 9.30 1.38 -5.32
N HIS A 89 8.93 0.09 -5.32
CA HIS A 89 8.49 -0.64 -4.13
C HIS A 89 7.40 0.12 -3.34
N ASN A 90 6.56 0.84 -4.06
CA ASN A 90 5.41 1.56 -3.55
C ASN A 90 4.43 1.76 -4.71
N THR A 91 3.31 1.04 -4.66
CA THR A 91 2.29 1.06 -5.73
C THR A 91 1.69 2.44 -5.92
N TYR A 92 1.48 3.18 -4.83
CA TYR A 92 0.94 4.56 -4.92
C TYR A 92 1.88 5.46 -5.70
N LEU A 93 3.17 5.44 -5.33
CA LEU A 93 4.19 6.25 -6.01
C LEU A 93 4.30 5.89 -7.50
N GLU A 94 4.26 4.59 -7.84
CA GLU A 94 4.27 4.15 -9.24
C GLU A 94 3.05 4.67 -10.00
N ILE A 95 1.85 4.52 -9.45
CA ILE A 95 0.64 4.99 -10.13
C ILE A 95 0.68 6.51 -10.33
N PHE A 96 1.05 7.29 -9.32
CA PHE A 96 1.15 8.74 -9.45
C PHE A 96 2.23 9.18 -10.44
N SER A 97 3.39 8.52 -10.48
CA SER A 97 4.48 8.88 -11.38
C SER A 97 4.27 8.38 -12.82
N GLU A 98 3.70 7.19 -12.99
CA GLU A 98 3.53 6.57 -14.30
C GLU A 98 2.24 6.97 -15.02
N LEU A 99 1.14 7.21 -14.26
CA LEU A 99 -0.18 7.51 -14.81
C LEU A 99 -0.67 8.94 -14.50
N GLY A 100 0.10 9.71 -13.71
CA GLY A 100 -0.20 11.09 -13.35
C GLY A 100 -1.12 11.23 -12.14
N ILE A 101 -1.28 12.48 -11.70
CA ILE A 101 -2.08 12.84 -10.52
C ILE A 101 -3.56 12.44 -10.67
N PRO A 102 -4.25 12.67 -11.81
CA PRO A 102 -5.65 12.29 -11.94
C PRO A 102 -5.88 10.77 -11.75
N ALA A 103 -5.03 9.93 -12.36
CA ALA A 103 -5.14 8.48 -12.20
C ALA A 103 -4.79 8.03 -10.77
N GLY A 104 -3.79 8.66 -10.15
CA GLY A 104 -3.45 8.42 -8.74
C GLY A 104 -4.61 8.75 -7.80
N LEU A 105 -5.29 9.88 -8.00
CA LEU A 105 -6.46 10.27 -7.22
C LEU A 105 -7.64 9.32 -7.44
N LEU A 106 -7.90 8.89 -8.67
CA LEU A 106 -8.91 7.88 -8.97
C LEU A 106 -8.60 6.55 -8.26
N PHE A 107 -7.35 6.12 -8.28
CA PHE A 107 -6.92 4.91 -7.57
C PHE A 107 -7.17 5.01 -6.07
N VAL A 108 -6.77 6.11 -5.43
CA VAL A 108 -7.05 6.36 -4.01
C VAL A 108 -8.55 6.42 -3.76
N GLY A 109 -9.31 7.09 -4.63
CA GLY A 109 -10.77 7.16 -4.57
C GLY A 109 -11.43 5.78 -4.61
N MET A 110 -10.96 4.87 -5.45
CA MET A 110 -11.44 3.47 -5.48
C MET A 110 -11.16 2.72 -4.17
N LEU A 111 -9.99 2.92 -3.56
CA LEU A 111 -9.69 2.32 -2.26
C LEU A 111 -10.61 2.88 -1.16
N LEU A 112 -10.80 4.19 -1.13
CA LEU A 112 -11.72 4.84 -0.19
C LEU A 112 -13.16 4.37 -0.39
N GLN A 113 -13.59 4.19 -1.65
CA GLN A 113 -14.90 3.62 -1.96
C GLN A 113 -15.03 2.19 -1.46
N GLY A 114 -13.97 1.38 -1.54
CA GLY A 114 -13.93 0.03 -0.95
C GLY A 114 -14.15 0.05 0.56
N PHE A 115 -13.46 0.91 1.28
CA PHE A 115 -13.68 1.12 2.72
C PHE A 115 -15.11 1.59 3.03
N TYR A 116 -15.59 2.55 2.28
CA TYR A 116 -16.97 3.03 2.44
C TYR A 116 -17.99 1.91 2.24
N ASN A 117 -17.82 1.07 1.22
CA ASN A 117 -18.69 -0.09 0.97
C ASN A 117 -18.71 -1.06 2.16
N LEU A 118 -17.53 -1.39 2.72
CA LEU A 118 -17.43 -2.29 3.87
C LEU A 118 -18.10 -1.69 5.13
N ILE A 119 -17.88 -0.40 5.38
CA ILE A 119 -18.52 0.29 6.51
C ILE A 119 -20.05 0.28 6.36
N ARG A 120 -20.57 0.56 5.16
CA ARG A 120 -22.01 0.54 4.86
C ARG A 120 -22.59 -0.85 5.01
N ALA A 121 -21.93 -1.87 4.44
CA ALA A 121 -22.35 -3.27 4.57
C ALA A 121 -22.42 -3.71 6.04
N ARG A 122 -21.36 -3.42 6.81
CA ARG A 122 -21.32 -3.75 8.24
C ARG A 122 -22.46 -3.09 9.01
N ARG A 123 -22.70 -1.80 8.79
CA ARG A 123 -23.79 -1.05 9.45
C ARG A 123 -25.16 -1.66 9.11
N ALA A 124 -25.40 -2.00 7.84
CA ALA A 124 -26.64 -2.60 7.39
C ALA A 124 -26.91 -3.96 8.08
N TRP A 125 -25.89 -4.80 8.23
CA TRP A 125 -26.03 -6.09 8.95
C TRP A 125 -26.23 -5.91 10.46
N LEU A 126 -25.57 -4.91 11.09
CA LEU A 126 -25.78 -4.60 12.51
C LEU A 126 -27.22 -4.11 12.78
N GLN A 127 -27.78 -3.28 11.91
CA GLN A 127 -29.17 -2.82 12.02
C GLN A 127 -30.18 -3.97 11.94
N ARG A 128 -29.81 -5.05 11.26
CA ARG A 128 -30.62 -6.29 11.16
C ARG A 128 -30.31 -7.33 12.24
N GLN A 129 -29.49 -6.97 13.24
CA GLN A 129 -29.03 -7.85 14.31
C GLN A 129 -28.29 -9.12 13.80
N GLN A 130 -27.79 -9.08 12.57
CA GLN A 130 -27.02 -10.17 11.94
C GLN A 130 -25.53 -10.07 12.32
N TRP A 131 -25.21 -10.38 13.56
CA TRP A 131 -23.87 -10.21 14.15
C TRP A 131 -22.80 -11.03 13.44
N GLN A 132 -23.13 -12.25 13.01
CA GLN A 132 -22.19 -13.10 12.28
C GLN A 132 -21.78 -12.48 10.94
N GLN A 133 -22.76 -11.95 10.18
CA GLN A 133 -22.49 -11.29 8.91
C GLN A 133 -21.68 -10.00 9.11
N ALA A 134 -22.03 -9.20 10.11
CA ALA A 134 -21.27 -8.01 10.46
C ALA A 134 -19.83 -8.35 10.88
N GLY A 135 -19.61 -9.46 11.60
CA GLY A 135 -18.29 -9.98 11.95
C GLY A 135 -17.46 -10.35 10.73
N LEU A 136 -18.03 -11.09 9.77
CA LEU A 136 -17.36 -11.42 8.51
C LEU A 136 -16.91 -10.17 7.74
N ILE A 137 -17.79 -9.15 7.65
CA ILE A 137 -17.43 -7.88 7.00
C ILE A 137 -16.28 -7.19 7.75
N THR A 138 -16.24 -7.27 9.08
CA THR A 138 -15.14 -6.70 9.87
C THR A 138 -13.81 -7.38 9.55
N HIS A 139 -13.75 -8.71 9.52
CA HIS A 139 -12.54 -9.45 9.18
C HIS A 139 -12.06 -9.15 7.75
N LEU A 140 -12.99 -9.07 6.79
CA LEU A 140 -12.66 -8.67 5.43
C LEU A 140 -12.14 -7.23 5.37
N GLY A 141 -12.70 -6.32 6.17
CA GLY A 141 -12.22 -4.96 6.33
C GLY A 141 -10.78 -4.89 6.84
N MET A 142 -10.45 -5.70 7.85
CA MET A 142 -9.08 -5.81 8.36
C MET A 142 -8.11 -6.33 7.28
N SER A 143 -8.54 -7.33 6.50
CA SER A 143 -7.76 -7.84 5.36
C SER A 143 -7.55 -6.77 4.29
N PHE A 144 -8.57 -5.95 4.02
CA PHE A 144 -8.46 -4.85 3.05
C PHE A 144 -7.53 -3.74 3.54
N VAL A 145 -7.57 -3.40 4.84
CA VAL A 145 -6.58 -2.48 5.47
C VAL A 145 -5.17 -3.02 5.30
N SER A 146 -4.95 -4.29 5.64
CA SER A 146 -3.62 -4.92 5.52
C SER A 146 -3.11 -4.89 4.08
N LEU A 147 -3.99 -5.18 3.11
CA LEU A 147 -3.65 -5.13 1.69
C LEU A 147 -3.27 -3.71 1.24
N THR A 148 -4.05 -2.69 1.60
CA THR A 148 -3.78 -1.29 1.23
C THR A 148 -2.48 -0.77 1.86
N LEU A 149 -2.19 -1.15 3.10
CA LEU A 149 -0.90 -0.85 3.74
C LEU A 149 0.26 -1.57 3.04
N PHE A 150 0.07 -2.84 2.65
CA PHE A 150 1.09 -3.62 1.94
C PHE A 150 1.48 -2.99 0.59
N LEU A 151 0.54 -2.36 -0.11
CA LEU A 151 0.80 -1.63 -1.35
C LEU A 151 1.78 -0.45 -1.19
N MET A 152 1.99 0.06 0.02
CA MET A 152 3.02 1.08 0.30
C MET A 152 4.44 0.53 0.25
N PHE A 153 4.60 -0.79 0.29
CA PHE A 153 5.91 -1.46 0.35
C PHE A 153 6.15 -2.38 -0.87
N LEU A 154 5.19 -2.47 -1.77
CA LEU A 154 5.23 -3.33 -2.94
C LEU A 154 4.86 -2.56 -4.20
N SER A 155 5.58 -2.82 -5.28
CA SER A 155 5.23 -2.37 -6.64
C SER A 155 4.33 -3.41 -7.32
N ALA A 156 3.04 -3.29 -7.14
CA ALA A 156 2.08 -4.26 -7.65
C ALA A 156 0.75 -3.60 -8.10
N PRO A 157 0.78 -2.65 -9.06
CA PRO A 157 -0.45 -2.02 -9.55
C PRO A 157 -1.42 -3.03 -10.20
N ASN A 158 -0.88 -4.15 -10.72
CA ASN A 158 -1.66 -5.22 -11.37
C ASN A 158 -1.97 -6.39 -10.44
N LEU A 159 -1.95 -6.19 -9.12
CA LEU A 159 -2.24 -7.25 -8.16
C LEU A 159 -3.70 -7.70 -8.26
N LYS A 160 -3.93 -8.90 -8.79
CA LYS A 160 -5.28 -9.46 -9.02
C LYS A 160 -6.13 -9.45 -7.75
N TYR A 161 -5.52 -9.76 -6.60
CA TYR A 161 -6.21 -9.79 -5.31
C TYR A 161 -6.81 -8.44 -4.89
N LEU A 162 -6.16 -7.33 -5.25
CA LEU A 162 -6.68 -5.99 -4.99
C LEU A 162 -8.00 -5.77 -5.74
N TRP A 163 -8.03 -6.10 -7.03
CA TRP A 163 -9.20 -5.91 -7.87
C TRP A 163 -10.35 -6.82 -7.48
N ILE A 164 -10.05 -8.08 -7.13
CA ILE A 164 -11.05 -9.02 -6.59
C ILE A 164 -11.62 -8.49 -5.28
N MET A 165 -10.76 -8.01 -4.37
CA MET A 165 -11.18 -7.46 -3.09
C MET A 165 -12.07 -6.22 -3.27
N LEU A 166 -11.73 -5.30 -4.17
CA LEU A 166 -12.55 -4.13 -4.48
C LEU A 166 -13.93 -4.54 -5.02
N ALA A 167 -13.97 -5.46 -5.98
CA ALA A 167 -15.23 -5.99 -6.50
C ALA A 167 -16.08 -6.63 -5.39
N LEU A 168 -15.45 -7.42 -4.52
CA LEU A 168 -16.12 -8.06 -3.39
C LEU A 168 -16.75 -7.05 -2.43
N THR A 169 -16.08 -5.91 -2.16
CA THR A 169 -16.66 -4.85 -1.30
C THR A 169 -17.97 -4.31 -1.87
N CYS A 170 -18.05 -4.15 -3.20
CA CYS A 170 -19.28 -3.70 -3.88
C CYS A 170 -20.41 -4.74 -3.73
N VAL A 171 -20.12 -6.01 -4.01
CA VAL A 171 -21.09 -7.11 -3.91
C VAL A 171 -21.62 -7.25 -2.49
N LEU A 172 -20.74 -7.20 -1.50
CA LEU A 172 -21.11 -7.32 -0.08
C LEU A 172 -22.01 -6.17 0.38
N ARG A 173 -21.73 -4.95 -0.09
CA ARG A 173 -22.60 -3.81 0.18
C ARG A 173 -23.98 -4.01 -0.42
N LEU A 174 -24.07 -4.34 -1.72
CA LEU A 174 -25.34 -4.58 -2.39
C LEU A 174 -26.15 -5.68 -1.71
N LYS A 175 -25.51 -6.81 -1.37
CA LYS A 175 -26.14 -7.91 -0.65
C LYS A 175 -26.66 -7.46 0.73
N ALA A 176 -25.91 -6.66 1.45
CA ALA A 176 -26.33 -6.16 2.76
C ALA A 176 -27.47 -5.15 2.66
N GLU A 177 -27.53 -4.33 1.63
CA GLU A 177 -28.61 -3.35 1.43
C GLU A 177 -29.90 -4.00 0.93
N GLN A 178 -29.81 -5.06 0.14
CA GLN A 178 -30.96 -5.78 -0.45
C GLN A 178 -31.54 -6.88 0.47
N ALA A 179 -30.84 -7.28 1.53
CA ALA A 179 -31.33 -8.30 2.44
C ALA A 179 -32.65 -7.86 3.10
N PRO A 180 -33.67 -8.72 3.16
CA PRO A 180 -34.94 -8.40 3.83
C PRO A 180 -34.70 -8.07 5.31
N LEU A 181 -35.51 -7.17 5.85
CA LEU A 181 -35.55 -6.96 7.29
C LEU A 181 -36.12 -8.25 7.91
N THR A 182 -35.32 -8.89 8.74
CA THR A 182 -35.86 -10.05 9.52
C THR A 182 -36.95 -9.48 10.41
N GLU A 183 -38.20 -9.88 10.19
CA GLU A 183 -39.25 -9.61 11.14
C GLU A 183 -38.78 -10.19 12.48
N ALA A 184 -38.68 -9.34 13.48
CA ALA A 184 -38.41 -9.75 14.84
C ALA A 184 -39.58 -10.69 15.21
N THR A 185 -39.32 -11.99 15.21
CA THR A 185 -40.27 -12.95 15.80
C THR A 185 -40.44 -12.55 17.25
N ALA A 186 -41.66 -12.02 17.50
CA ALA A 186 -42.15 -11.64 18.82
C ALA A 186 -42.14 -12.83 19.79
#